data_6336abf39f2062beea8398797848f899
#
_entry.id   6336abf39f2062beea8398797848f899
#
_cell.length_a   1.000
_cell.length_b   1.000
_cell.length_c   1.000
_cell.angle_alpha   90.00
_cell.angle_beta   90.00
_cell.angle_gamma   90.00
#
_symmetry.space_group_name_H-M   'P 1'
#
loop_
_entity.id
_entity.type
_entity.pdbx_description
1 polymer ?
#
loop_
_entity_poly.entity_id
_entity_poly.type
_entity_poly.pdbx_seq_one_letter_code
_entity_poly.pdbx_strand_id
1 'polypeptide(L)'
;DLGGQPPLIHAIIRQESEFYSGARSSAGALGLMQIMPNTAKYLARSMGLKYDKRRMLTDEVYNIRLGTKYVQELLESFRGSLVLSIAAYNAGPGSVKRWIKSYGDPRRKGIDPLVWIEMIPYDETRNYVSRVLSNELVYRSILGKVPLKFDRGKKNFGHIF
;
A
#
# COMPACT_ATOMS: atom_id res chain seq x y z
N ASP A 1 8.98 -1.40 14.96
CA ASP A 1 9.01 -2.49 13.99
C ASP A 1 7.96 -2.23 12.89
N LEU A 2 8.38 -2.20 11.63
CA LEU A 2 7.53 -1.96 10.46
C LEU A 2 6.88 -3.25 9.93
N GLY A 3 6.66 -4.24 10.81
CA GLY A 3 5.89 -5.44 10.48
C GLY A 3 6.44 -6.31 9.34
N GLY A 4 7.75 -6.31 9.15
CA GLY A 4 8.41 -7.16 8.14
C GLY A 4 8.36 -6.66 6.70
N GLN A 5 7.69 -5.53 6.40
CA GLN A 5 7.55 -4.95 5.06
C GLN A 5 8.08 -3.50 4.95
N PRO A 6 9.28 -3.16 5.46
CA PRO A 6 9.79 -1.79 5.42
C PRO A 6 9.81 -1.18 4.02
N PRO A 7 10.21 -1.87 2.94
CA PRO A 7 10.19 -1.31 1.59
C PRO A 7 8.82 -0.83 1.15
N LEU A 8 7.78 -1.63 1.41
CA LEU A 8 6.40 -1.28 1.06
C LEU A 8 5.89 -0.07 1.85
N ILE A 9 6.19 -0.01 3.16
CA ILE A 9 5.79 1.11 4.00
C ILE A 9 6.43 2.42 3.51
N HIS A 10 7.74 2.41 3.19
CA HIS A 10 8.42 3.58 2.64
C HIS A 10 7.83 3.99 1.27
N ALA A 11 7.51 3.01 0.42
CA ALA A 11 6.90 3.27 -0.89
C ALA A 11 5.53 3.94 -0.75
N ILE A 12 4.70 3.49 0.20
CA ILE A 12 3.40 4.10 0.50
C ILE A 12 3.59 5.51 1.04
N ILE A 13 4.43 5.73 2.05
CA ILE A 13 4.70 7.06 2.62
C ILE A 13 5.15 8.03 1.52
N ARG A 14 6.07 7.61 0.64
CA ARG A 14 6.51 8.43 -0.47
C ARG A 14 5.36 8.83 -1.40
N GLN A 15 4.48 7.88 -1.72
CA GLN A 15 3.36 8.13 -2.63
C GLN A 15 2.27 8.99 -1.97
N GLU A 16 2.04 8.85 -0.66
CA GLU A 16 0.97 9.52 0.06
C GLU A 16 1.31 10.96 0.46
N SER A 17 2.53 11.21 0.90
CA SER A 17 2.90 12.48 1.53
C SER A 17 4.26 13.03 1.15
N GLU A 18 5.04 12.30 0.35
CA GLU A 18 6.45 12.64 0.08
C GLU A 18 7.25 12.88 1.39
N PHE A 19 6.93 12.08 2.43
CA PHE A 19 7.50 12.19 3.79
C PHE A 19 7.14 13.46 4.55
N TYR A 20 6.10 14.19 4.16
CA TYR A 20 5.62 15.35 4.91
C TYR A 20 4.58 14.91 5.99
N SER A 21 5.00 14.96 7.26
CA SER A 21 4.18 14.50 8.38
C SER A 21 2.89 15.31 8.59
N GLY A 22 2.90 16.59 8.23
CA GLY A 22 1.75 17.49 8.32
C GLY A 22 0.75 17.39 7.17
N ALA A 23 0.94 16.43 6.24
CA ALA A 23 0.11 16.31 5.04
C ALA A 23 -1.38 16.10 5.37
N ARG A 24 -2.23 16.81 4.62
CA ARG A 24 -3.70 16.69 4.67
C ARG A 24 -4.24 16.68 3.25
N SER A 25 -5.03 15.68 2.90
CA SER A 25 -5.72 15.68 1.61
C SER A 25 -7.02 16.48 1.67
N SER A 26 -7.53 16.88 0.51
CA SER A 26 -8.86 17.50 0.38
C SER A 26 -9.98 16.59 0.88
N ALA A 27 -9.82 15.27 0.77
CA ALA A 27 -10.75 14.27 1.29
C ALA A 27 -10.64 14.07 2.80
N GLY A 28 -9.63 14.65 3.47
CA GLY A 28 -9.45 14.59 4.92
C GLY A 28 -8.53 13.48 5.41
N ALA A 29 -7.76 12.83 4.54
CA ALA A 29 -6.70 11.91 4.95
C ALA A 29 -5.56 12.65 5.65
N LEU A 30 -4.87 12.00 6.60
CA LEU A 30 -3.96 12.66 7.53
C LEU A 30 -2.60 11.97 7.62
N GLY A 31 -1.55 12.79 7.61
CA GLY A 31 -0.18 12.45 8.00
C GLY A 31 0.58 11.66 6.94
N LEU A 32 1.71 11.08 7.35
CA LEU A 32 2.66 10.40 6.46
C LEU A 32 2.04 9.34 5.57
N MET A 33 1.11 8.55 6.11
CA MET A 33 0.47 7.46 5.39
C MET A 33 -0.97 7.80 4.94
N GLN A 34 -1.38 9.07 5.01
CA GLN A 34 -2.68 9.58 4.54
C GLN A 34 -3.87 8.71 4.93
N ILE A 35 -4.00 8.43 6.23
CA ILE A 35 -5.06 7.56 6.74
C ILE A 35 -6.32 8.38 6.99
N MET A 36 -7.45 7.89 6.48
CA MET A 36 -8.75 8.50 6.76
C MET A 36 -9.11 8.39 8.25
N PRO A 37 -9.72 9.44 8.86
CA PRO A 37 -10.01 9.46 10.30
C PRO A 37 -10.83 8.26 10.80
N ASN A 38 -11.79 7.78 10.02
CA ASN A 38 -12.58 6.62 10.42
C ASN A 38 -11.76 5.33 10.42
N THR A 39 -10.90 5.15 9.43
CA THR A 39 -9.94 4.04 9.38
C THR A 39 -8.97 4.11 10.56
N ALA A 40 -8.42 5.30 10.84
CA ALA A 40 -7.49 5.50 11.96
C ALA A 40 -8.14 5.20 13.33
N LYS A 41 -9.41 5.58 13.52
CA LYS A 41 -10.18 5.23 14.72
C LYS A 41 -10.35 3.72 14.90
N TYR A 42 -10.71 3.04 13.82
CA TYR A 42 -10.84 1.58 13.82
C TYR A 42 -9.51 0.90 14.17
N LEU A 43 -8.43 1.29 13.50
CA LEU A 43 -7.10 0.75 13.73
C LEU A 43 -6.59 1.03 15.14
N ALA A 44 -6.75 2.24 15.65
CA ALA A 44 -6.37 2.59 17.02
C ALA A 44 -7.09 1.68 18.02
N ARG A 45 -8.41 1.49 17.86
CA ARG A 45 -9.20 0.60 18.72
C ARG A 45 -8.69 -0.85 18.64
N SER A 46 -8.43 -1.38 17.45
CA SER A 46 -7.93 -2.77 17.27
C SER A 46 -6.56 -3.00 17.90
N MET A 47 -5.78 -1.92 18.07
CA MET A 47 -4.46 -1.93 18.71
C MET A 47 -4.49 -1.55 20.20
N GLY A 48 -5.65 -1.35 20.80
CA GLY A 48 -5.78 -0.88 22.20
C GLY A 48 -5.27 0.55 22.41
N LEU A 49 -5.21 1.37 21.34
CA LEU A 49 -4.74 2.74 21.38
C LEU A 49 -5.92 3.72 21.40
N LYS A 50 -5.74 4.87 22.09
CA LYS A 50 -6.66 5.99 21.97
C LYS A 50 -6.42 6.72 20.64
N TYR A 51 -7.50 6.91 19.87
CA TYR A 51 -7.42 7.74 18.67
C TYR A 51 -7.21 9.22 19.03
N ASP A 52 -6.25 9.85 18.40
CA ASP A 52 -5.96 11.27 18.52
C ASP A 52 -5.67 11.87 17.14
N LYS A 53 -6.58 12.76 16.69
CA LYS A 53 -6.47 13.41 15.39
C LYS A 53 -5.23 14.29 15.26
N ARG A 54 -4.82 14.96 16.35
CA ARG A 54 -3.63 15.83 16.35
C ARG A 54 -2.38 15.00 16.17
N ARG A 55 -2.27 13.88 16.89
CA ARG A 55 -1.14 12.96 16.76
C ARG A 55 -0.98 12.38 15.34
N MET A 56 -2.06 12.27 14.58
CA MET A 56 -1.96 11.84 13.17
C MET A 56 -1.04 12.73 12.33
N LEU A 57 -0.82 13.99 12.73
CA LEU A 57 -0.05 15.00 12.01
C LEU A 57 1.24 15.42 12.72
N THR A 58 1.35 15.15 14.02
CA THR A 58 2.47 15.63 14.85
C THR A 58 3.30 14.51 15.45
N ASP A 59 2.85 13.27 15.34
CA ASP A 59 3.52 12.08 15.86
C ASP A 59 3.67 11.06 14.71
N GLU A 60 4.83 11.09 14.09
CA GLU A 60 5.15 10.23 12.94
C GLU A 60 5.06 8.75 13.28
N VAL A 61 5.55 8.37 14.46
CA VAL A 61 5.51 6.99 14.94
C VAL A 61 4.07 6.51 15.09
N TYR A 62 3.19 7.35 15.62
CA TYR A 62 1.77 7.04 15.76
C TYR A 62 1.10 6.82 14.41
N ASN A 63 1.34 7.74 13.44
CA ASN A 63 0.78 7.62 12.10
C ASN A 63 1.28 6.36 11.38
N ILE A 64 2.61 6.12 11.40
CA ILE A 64 3.22 4.94 10.77
C ILE A 64 2.72 3.64 11.41
N ARG A 65 2.57 3.58 12.73
CA ARG A 65 2.03 2.39 13.40
C ARG A 65 0.62 2.04 12.92
N LEU A 66 -0.27 3.02 12.81
CA LEU A 66 -1.63 2.80 12.31
C LEU A 66 -1.60 2.40 10.83
N GLY A 67 -0.83 3.10 10.00
CA GLY A 67 -0.71 2.76 8.58
C GLY A 67 -0.11 1.39 8.32
N THR A 68 0.92 1.01 9.07
CA THR A 68 1.51 -0.33 8.99
C THR A 68 0.51 -1.41 9.36
N LYS A 69 -0.28 -1.19 10.42
CA LYS A 69 -1.36 -2.12 10.80
C LYS A 69 -2.38 -2.26 9.68
N TYR A 70 -2.74 -1.15 9.02
CA TYR A 70 -3.67 -1.19 7.88
C TYR A 70 -3.10 -2.00 6.70
N VAL A 71 -1.84 -1.77 6.34
CA VAL A 71 -1.15 -2.53 5.29
C VAL A 71 -1.13 -4.03 5.62
N GLN A 72 -0.84 -4.40 6.88
CA GLN A 72 -0.87 -5.80 7.32
C GLN A 72 -2.25 -6.43 7.15
N GLU A 73 -3.33 -5.76 7.58
CA GLU A 73 -4.70 -6.26 7.42
C GLU A 73 -5.09 -6.43 5.95
N LEU A 74 -4.63 -5.53 5.07
CA LEU A 74 -4.85 -5.66 3.63
C LEU A 74 -4.07 -6.84 3.04
N LEU A 75 -2.80 -7.01 3.41
CA LEU A 75 -1.99 -8.16 2.97
C LEU A 75 -2.62 -9.48 3.43
N GLU A 76 -3.07 -9.57 4.67
CA GLU A 76 -3.79 -10.74 5.18
C GLU A 76 -5.07 -10.99 4.37
N SER A 77 -5.89 -9.95 4.16
CA SER A 77 -7.15 -10.04 3.41
C SER A 77 -6.97 -10.50 1.96
N PHE A 78 -5.85 -10.12 1.35
CA PHE A 78 -5.51 -10.48 -0.02
C PHE A 78 -4.43 -11.55 -0.14
N ARG A 79 -4.18 -12.32 0.94
CA ARG A 79 -3.27 -13.47 0.97
C ARG A 79 -1.85 -13.14 0.46
N GLY A 80 -1.33 -11.98 0.86
CA GLY A 80 0.03 -11.52 0.52
C GLY A 80 0.17 -10.85 -0.85
N SER A 81 -0.89 -10.72 -1.65
CA SER A 81 -0.81 -10.05 -2.95
C SER A 81 -0.54 -8.56 -2.79
N LEU A 82 0.66 -8.11 -3.19
CA LEU A 82 1.03 -6.68 -3.17
C LEU A 82 0.11 -5.85 -4.07
N VAL A 83 -0.14 -6.31 -5.29
CA VAL A 83 -1.00 -5.60 -6.26
C VAL A 83 -2.38 -5.32 -5.66
N LEU A 84 -3.04 -6.34 -5.13
CA LEU A 84 -4.39 -6.20 -4.57
C LEU A 84 -4.40 -5.36 -3.28
N SER A 85 -3.38 -5.51 -2.44
CA SER A 85 -3.27 -4.77 -1.18
C SER A 85 -2.99 -3.29 -1.42
N ILE A 86 -2.12 -2.95 -2.36
CA ILE A 86 -1.82 -1.57 -2.75
C ILE A 86 -3.06 -0.93 -3.39
N ALA A 87 -3.73 -1.63 -4.30
CA ALA A 87 -4.99 -1.15 -4.90
C ALA A 87 -6.06 -0.91 -3.83
N ALA A 88 -6.16 -1.80 -2.84
CA ALA A 88 -7.12 -1.67 -1.73
C ALA A 88 -6.76 -0.54 -0.77
N TYR A 89 -5.48 -0.24 -0.58
CA TYR A 89 -5.05 0.90 0.22
C TYR A 89 -5.59 2.21 -0.34
N ASN A 90 -5.51 2.40 -1.65
CA ASN A 90 -5.98 3.61 -2.34
C ASN A 90 -7.51 3.62 -2.58
N ALA A 91 -8.07 2.54 -3.12
CA ALA A 91 -9.47 2.50 -3.57
C ALA A 91 -10.43 1.82 -2.58
N GLY A 92 -9.90 1.29 -1.48
CA GLY A 92 -10.66 0.50 -0.51
C GLY A 92 -10.81 -0.97 -0.90
N PRO A 93 -10.84 -1.88 0.10
CA PRO A 93 -10.93 -3.33 -0.14
C PRO A 93 -12.24 -3.76 -0.82
N GLY A 94 -13.32 -3.02 -0.62
CA GLY A 94 -14.60 -3.28 -1.28
C GLY A 94 -14.53 -3.11 -2.81
N SER A 95 -13.85 -2.08 -3.29
CA SER A 95 -13.63 -1.86 -4.72
C SER A 95 -12.82 -2.99 -5.35
N VAL A 96 -11.72 -3.37 -4.71
CA VAL A 96 -10.85 -4.46 -5.19
C VAL A 96 -11.60 -5.79 -5.24
N LYS A 97 -12.42 -6.11 -4.24
CA LYS A 97 -13.25 -7.33 -4.26
C LYS A 97 -14.24 -7.34 -5.44
N ARG A 98 -14.85 -6.18 -5.76
CA ARG A 98 -15.70 -6.05 -6.96
C ARG A 98 -14.90 -6.27 -8.24
N TRP A 99 -13.70 -5.69 -8.35
CA TRP A 99 -12.84 -5.85 -9.53
C TRP A 99 -12.38 -7.30 -9.73
N ILE A 100 -12.01 -7.99 -8.64
CA ILE A 100 -11.70 -9.42 -8.70
C ILE A 100 -12.89 -10.22 -9.26
N LYS A 101 -14.10 -9.89 -8.83
CA LYS A 101 -15.31 -10.55 -9.34
C LYS A 101 -15.56 -10.27 -10.83
N SER A 102 -15.28 -9.05 -11.29
CA SER A 102 -15.55 -8.63 -12.68
C SER A 102 -14.45 -9.03 -13.66
N TYR A 103 -13.19 -8.98 -13.24
CA TYR A 103 -12.03 -9.15 -14.12
C TYR A 103 -11.22 -10.41 -13.84
N GLY A 104 -11.62 -11.18 -12.82
CA GLY A 104 -10.87 -12.34 -12.37
C GLY A 104 -9.85 -12.02 -11.29
N ASP A 105 -9.30 -13.06 -10.71
CA ASP A 105 -8.36 -12.98 -9.59
C ASP A 105 -6.91 -13.09 -10.10
N PRO A 106 -6.10 -12.02 -10.01
CA PRO A 106 -4.71 -12.02 -10.52
C PRO A 106 -3.77 -12.96 -9.75
N ARG A 107 -4.22 -13.57 -8.65
CA ARG A 107 -3.48 -14.61 -7.93
C ARG A 107 -3.62 -15.99 -8.56
N ARG A 108 -4.52 -16.15 -9.53
CA ARG A 108 -4.76 -17.41 -10.24
C ARG A 108 -3.91 -17.49 -11.50
N LYS A 109 -3.51 -18.71 -11.88
CA LYS A 109 -2.87 -18.94 -13.18
C LYS A 109 -3.76 -18.45 -14.32
N GLY A 110 -3.16 -17.81 -15.31
CA GLY A 110 -3.86 -17.33 -16.51
C GLY A 110 -4.27 -15.87 -16.47
N ILE A 111 -4.13 -15.18 -15.34
CA ILE A 111 -4.33 -13.73 -15.25
C ILE A 111 -2.99 -13.09 -14.90
N ASP A 112 -2.45 -12.31 -15.84
CA ASP A 112 -1.24 -11.53 -15.60
C ASP A 112 -1.57 -10.35 -14.68
N PRO A 113 -0.91 -10.23 -13.52
CA PRO A 113 -1.14 -9.12 -12.60
C PRO A 113 -0.91 -7.73 -13.21
N LEU A 114 0.01 -7.59 -14.16
CA LEU A 114 0.23 -6.32 -14.87
C LEU A 114 -0.97 -5.97 -15.75
N VAL A 115 -1.50 -6.96 -16.48
CA VAL A 115 -2.73 -6.78 -17.25
C VAL A 115 -3.90 -6.46 -16.34
N TRP A 116 -3.99 -7.11 -15.18
CA TRP A 116 -5.03 -6.83 -14.21
C TRP A 116 -4.99 -5.39 -13.68
N ILE A 117 -3.78 -4.83 -13.45
CA ILE A 117 -3.62 -3.42 -13.06
C ILE A 117 -4.22 -2.51 -14.12
N GLU A 118 -3.96 -2.78 -15.42
CA GLU A 118 -4.51 -1.98 -16.53
C GLU A 118 -6.04 -2.06 -16.64
N MET A 119 -6.65 -3.10 -16.09
CA MET A 119 -8.11 -3.27 -16.05
C MET A 119 -8.77 -2.52 -14.88
N ILE A 120 -8.01 -1.95 -13.94
CA ILE A 120 -8.56 -1.13 -12.85
C ILE A 120 -9.28 0.09 -13.45
N PRO A 121 -10.58 0.31 -13.14
CA PRO A 121 -11.36 1.36 -13.83
C PRO A 121 -11.02 2.78 -13.37
N TYR A 122 -10.27 2.95 -12.28
CA TYR A 122 -9.87 4.24 -11.75
C TYR A 122 -8.44 4.57 -12.15
N ASP A 123 -8.25 5.60 -12.98
CA ASP A 123 -6.93 6.07 -13.44
C ASP A 123 -6.01 6.42 -12.27
N GLU A 124 -6.54 7.06 -11.24
CA GLU A 124 -5.80 7.37 -10.03
C GLU A 124 -5.24 6.10 -9.38
N THR A 125 -6.06 5.05 -9.23
CA THR A 125 -5.64 3.81 -8.59
C THR A 125 -4.65 3.02 -9.45
N ARG A 126 -4.82 2.99 -10.78
CA ARG A 126 -3.84 2.37 -11.69
C ARG A 126 -2.46 3.02 -11.52
N ASN A 127 -2.43 4.34 -11.59
CA ASN A 127 -1.19 5.12 -11.41
C ASN A 127 -0.60 4.92 -10.01
N TYR A 128 -1.44 4.90 -8.98
CA TYR A 128 -1.02 4.67 -7.61
C TYR A 128 -0.34 3.31 -7.44
N VAL A 129 -0.98 2.24 -7.91
CA VAL A 129 -0.42 0.87 -7.84
C VAL A 129 0.93 0.79 -8.53
N SER A 130 1.03 1.30 -9.77
CA SER A 130 2.27 1.27 -10.55
C SER A 130 3.41 2.04 -9.87
N ARG A 131 3.12 3.22 -9.31
CA ARG A 131 4.12 4.05 -8.61
C ARG A 131 4.58 3.40 -7.30
N VAL A 132 3.65 2.86 -6.49
CA VAL A 132 3.99 2.21 -5.23
C VAL A 132 4.82 0.95 -5.49
N LEU A 133 4.48 0.12 -6.48
CA LEU A 133 5.27 -1.05 -6.85
C LEU A 133 6.69 -0.66 -7.31
N SER A 134 6.82 0.37 -8.13
CA SER A 134 8.13 0.87 -8.58
C SER A 134 8.96 1.39 -7.40
N ASN A 135 8.36 2.17 -6.51
CA ASN A 135 9.03 2.67 -5.30
C ASN A 135 9.42 1.52 -4.35
N GLU A 136 8.57 0.51 -4.21
CA GLU A 136 8.86 -0.66 -3.36
C GLU A 136 10.11 -1.40 -3.83
N LEU A 137 10.27 -1.60 -5.13
CA LEU A 137 11.47 -2.19 -5.71
C LEU A 137 12.73 -1.37 -5.40
N VAL A 138 12.65 -0.05 -5.54
CA VAL A 138 13.75 0.86 -5.21
C VAL A 138 14.12 0.75 -3.73
N TYR A 139 13.13 0.83 -2.82
CA TYR A 139 13.39 0.73 -1.38
C TYR A 139 13.88 -0.65 -0.97
N ARG A 140 13.42 -1.71 -1.62
CA ARG A 140 13.92 -3.07 -1.40
C ARG A 140 15.42 -3.16 -1.72
N SER A 141 15.87 -2.51 -2.78
CA SER A 141 17.28 -2.43 -3.12
C SER A 141 18.07 -1.57 -2.14
N ILE A 142 17.58 -0.37 -1.83
CA ILE A 142 18.24 0.56 -0.87
C ILE A 142 18.42 -0.08 0.50
N LEU A 143 17.42 -0.84 0.97
CA LEU A 143 17.47 -1.52 2.26
C LEU A 143 18.22 -2.87 2.21
N GLY A 144 18.92 -3.16 1.12
CA GLY A 144 19.79 -4.34 0.97
C GLY A 144 19.05 -5.68 0.90
N LYS A 145 17.73 -5.67 0.66
CA LYS A 145 16.94 -6.91 0.62
C LYS A 145 16.98 -7.63 -0.73
N VAL A 146 17.20 -6.90 -1.82
CA VAL A 146 17.39 -7.44 -3.19
C VAL A 146 18.25 -6.46 -3.99
N PRO A 147 19.37 -6.90 -4.63
CA PRO A 147 20.07 -6.03 -5.56
C PRO A 147 19.21 -5.75 -6.78
N LEU A 148 19.17 -4.48 -7.25
CA LEU A 148 18.61 -4.12 -8.56
C LEU A 148 19.54 -4.69 -9.64
N LYS A 149 19.31 -5.94 -10.03
CA LYS A 149 19.93 -6.51 -11.23
C LYS A 149 19.02 -6.18 -12.41
N PHE A 150 19.38 -5.19 -13.19
CA PHE A 150 18.84 -5.01 -14.53
C PHE A 150 19.46 -6.08 -15.45
N ASP A 151 18.98 -7.29 -15.36
CA ASP A 151 19.30 -8.31 -16.35
C ASP A 151 18.35 -8.15 -17.52
N ARG A 152 18.87 -7.69 -18.65
CA ARG A 152 18.12 -7.47 -19.89
C ARG A 152 17.48 -8.75 -20.48
N GLY A 153 17.62 -9.90 -19.85
CA GLY A 153 17.21 -11.20 -20.39
C GLY A 153 16.27 -12.05 -19.55
N LYS A 154 16.00 -11.70 -18.28
CA LYS A 154 15.11 -12.52 -17.45
C LYS A 154 14.06 -11.66 -16.76
N LYS A 155 12.79 -11.96 -17.00
CA LYS A 155 11.65 -11.39 -16.30
C LYS A 155 11.67 -11.83 -14.84
N ASN A 156 12.49 -11.18 -14.00
CA ASN A 156 12.54 -11.44 -12.55
C ASN A 156 11.44 -10.66 -11.82
N PHE A 157 10.19 -10.83 -12.25
CA PHE A 157 9.03 -10.31 -11.52
C PHE A 157 8.41 -11.35 -10.57
N GLY A 158 9.02 -12.53 -10.42
CA GLY A 158 8.46 -13.68 -9.70
C GLY A 158 8.26 -13.50 -8.19
N HIS A 159 8.66 -12.39 -7.58
CA HIS A 159 8.48 -12.11 -6.16
C HIS A 159 7.57 -10.91 -5.86
N ILE A 160 7.01 -10.27 -6.89
CA ILE A 160 6.10 -9.13 -6.73
C ILE A 160 4.63 -9.55 -6.89
N PHE A 161 4.40 -10.73 -7.46
CA PHE A 161 3.07 -11.23 -7.81
C PHE A 161 2.73 -12.50 -7.07
#